data_01076108eca90d0a65ba1d47a7d53971
#
_entry.id   01076108eca90d0a65ba1d47a7d53971
#
_cell.length_a   1.000
_cell.length_b   1.000
_cell.length_c   1.000
_cell.angle_alpha   90.00
_cell.angle_beta   90.00
_cell.angle_gamma   90.00
#
_symmetry.space_group_name_H-M   'P 1'
#
loop_
_entity.id
_entity.type
_entity.pdbx_description
1 polymer ?
#
loop_
_entity_poly.entity_id
_entity_poly.type
_entity_poly.pdbx_seq_one_letter_code
_entity_poly.pdbx_strand_id
1 'polypeptide(L)'
;VISGAIPFFQKDFGIDNNMIELITSAGLLGAILGALFCGRLTDRLGRKKVILASAVIFAVGAIWSGVAVDAWNLVLARLFLGIAIGVSSFAVPLYIAEISPAKVRGMLVSMFQLMVTIGVLVSYLSDLYFADEGDMSCWRPMFYVGVIPACILLVGMIFMPETPRWLMSKGRHSESIRILKRIEGEKQAKD
;
A
#
# COMPACT_ATOMS: atom_id res chain seq x y z
N VAL A 1 6.08 -12.46 -0.45
CA VAL A 1 6.71 -12.18 -1.77
C VAL A 1 8.23 -12.12 -1.64
N ILE A 2 8.82 -11.23 -0.81
CA ILE A 2 10.28 -11.12 -0.79
C ILE A 2 10.95 -12.39 -0.25
N SER A 3 10.44 -12.97 0.83
CA SER A 3 11.04 -14.17 1.45
C SER A 3 11.04 -15.38 0.53
N GLY A 4 10.01 -15.56 -0.28
CA GLY A 4 9.94 -16.61 -1.29
C GLY A 4 10.86 -16.37 -2.49
N ALA A 5 11.09 -15.11 -2.85
CA ALA A 5 11.93 -14.74 -3.98
C ALA A 5 13.45 -14.76 -3.69
N ILE A 6 13.86 -14.65 -2.41
CA ILE A 6 15.27 -14.57 -2.00
C ILE A 6 16.15 -15.67 -2.61
N PRO A 7 15.80 -16.98 -2.50
CA PRO A 7 16.67 -18.05 -3.00
C PRO A 7 16.91 -17.96 -4.52
N PHE A 8 15.94 -17.43 -5.26
CA PHE A 8 15.96 -17.36 -6.71
C PHE A 8 16.81 -16.17 -7.21
N PHE A 9 16.55 -14.95 -6.71
CA PHE A 9 17.35 -13.80 -7.14
C PHE A 9 18.76 -13.82 -6.56
N GLN A 10 18.99 -14.52 -5.44
CA GLN A 10 20.34 -14.77 -4.92
C GLN A 10 21.18 -15.58 -5.91
N LYS A 11 20.58 -16.62 -6.49
CA LYS A 11 21.25 -17.43 -7.54
C LYS A 11 21.39 -16.68 -8.86
N ASP A 12 20.34 -15.92 -9.25
CA ASP A 12 20.30 -15.19 -10.53
C ASP A 12 21.35 -14.08 -10.59
N PHE A 13 21.48 -13.30 -9.51
CA PHE A 13 22.47 -12.21 -9.43
C PHE A 13 23.82 -12.63 -8.82
N GLY A 14 23.95 -13.85 -8.28
CA GLY A 14 25.18 -14.31 -7.63
C GLY A 14 25.61 -13.45 -6.43
N ILE A 15 24.65 -12.94 -5.66
CA ILE A 15 24.88 -11.97 -4.58
C ILE A 15 25.15 -12.62 -3.24
N ASP A 16 25.94 -11.91 -2.41
CA ASP A 16 26.25 -12.30 -1.03
C ASP A 16 25.11 -11.98 -0.08
N ASN A 17 25.10 -12.61 1.11
CA ASN A 17 24.12 -12.40 2.18
C ASN A 17 23.99 -10.94 2.60
N ASN A 18 25.09 -10.19 2.62
CA ASN A 18 25.07 -8.75 2.94
C ASN A 18 24.19 -7.94 1.95
N MET A 19 24.19 -8.30 0.67
CA MET A 19 23.37 -7.63 -0.34
C MET A 19 21.90 -8.00 -0.17
N ILE A 20 21.58 -9.24 0.24
CA ILE A 20 20.22 -9.67 0.56
C ILE A 20 19.66 -8.88 1.75
N GLU A 21 20.46 -8.71 2.79
CA GLU A 21 20.11 -7.88 3.95
C GLU A 21 19.86 -6.43 3.54
N LEU A 22 20.68 -5.89 2.65
CA LEU A 22 20.51 -4.54 2.13
C LEU A 22 19.21 -4.40 1.32
N ILE A 23 18.88 -5.34 0.44
CA ILE A 23 17.64 -5.35 -0.35
C ILE A 23 16.42 -5.41 0.58
N THR A 24 16.49 -6.23 1.62
CA THR A 24 15.38 -6.39 2.57
C THR A 24 15.22 -5.15 3.46
N SER A 25 16.32 -4.64 4.01
CA SER A 25 16.32 -3.46 4.88
C SER A 25 15.95 -2.18 4.13
N ALA A 26 16.28 -2.05 2.85
CA ALA A 26 15.89 -0.91 2.03
C ALA A 26 14.36 -0.73 2.00
N GLY A 27 13.61 -1.83 1.90
CA GLY A 27 12.14 -1.79 1.98
C GLY A 27 11.64 -1.28 3.33
N LEU A 28 12.24 -1.70 4.43
CA LEU A 28 11.89 -1.24 5.78
C LEU A 28 12.25 0.24 5.97
N LEU A 29 13.42 0.67 5.52
CA LEU A 29 13.82 2.08 5.55
C LEU A 29 12.85 2.95 4.74
N GLY A 30 12.46 2.50 3.56
CA GLY A 30 11.43 3.16 2.76
C GLY A 30 10.11 3.30 3.52
N ALA A 31 9.67 2.24 4.21
CA ALA A 31 8.43 2.26 4.97
C ALA A 31 8.48 3.25 6.16
N ILE A 32 9.60 3.32 6.86
CA ILE A 32 9.81 4.31 7.93
C ILE A 32 9.72 5.72 7.36
N LEU A 33 10.41 6.01 6.27
CA LEU A 33 10.36 7.32 5.62
C LEU A 33 8.94 7.67 5.16
N GLY A 34 8.26 6.74 4.50
CA GLY A 34 6.87 6.92 4.07
C GLY A 34 5.92 7.24 5.21
N ALA A 35 6.02 6.50 6.33
CA ALA A 35 5.19 6.71 7.51
C ALA A 35 5.46 8.08 8.19
N LEU A 36 6.73 8.48 8.31
CA LEU A 36 7.12 9.76 8.93
C LEU A 36 6.54 10.98 8.20
N PHE A 37 6.54 10.95 6.88
CA PHE A 37 6.05 12.07 6.07
C PHE A 37 4.55 12.00 5.78
N CYS A 38 3.93 10.84 5.96
CA CYS A 38 2.53 10.59 5.62
C CYS A 38 1.56 11.55 6.32
N GLY A 39 1.76 11.83 7.61
CA GLY A 39 0.89 12.73 8.37
C GLY A 39 0.78 14.12 7.74
N ARG A 40 1.94 14.76 7.48
CA ARG A 40 1.95 16.08 6.81
C ARG A 40 1.38 16.04 5.40
N LEU A 41 1.62 14.95 4.68
CA LEU A 41 1.16 14.79 3.31
C LEU A 41 -0.37 14.63 3.25
N THR A 42 -0.94 13.81 4.12
CA THR A 42 -2.40 13.60 4.24
C THR A 42 -3.13 14.87 4.67
N ASP A 43 -2.54 15.68 5.55
CA ASP A 43 -3.14 16.94 5.98
C ASP A 43 -3.12 18.03 4.89
N ARG A 44 -2.08 18.03 4.05
CA ARG A 44 -1.96 19.01 2.96
C ARG A 44 -2.77 18.64 1.72
N LEU A 45 -2.62 17.43 1.23
CA LEU A 45 -3.18 16.96 -0.06
C LEU A 45 -4.55 16.29 0.05
N GLY A 46 -4.90 15.80 1.25
CA GLY A 46 -6.10 14.99 1.48
C GLY A 46 -5.78 13.49 1.52
N ARG A 47 -6.62 12.77 2.23
CA ARG A 47 -6.43 11.33 2.46
C ARG A 47 -6.56 10.54 1.17
N LYS A 48 -7.61 10.81 0.39
CA LYS A 48 -7.88 10.15 -0.90
C LYS A 48 -6.71 10.26 -1.86
N LYS A 49 -6.20 11.48 -2.06
CA LYS A 49 -5.11 11.72 -3.03
C LYS A 49 -3.82 11.03 -2.62
N VAL A 50 -3.52 11.01 -1.33
CA VAL A 50 -2.32 10.36 -0.80
C VAL A 50 -2.40 8.84 -0.97
N ILE A 51 -3.58 8.23 -0.73
CA ILE A 51 -3.80 6.80 -0.97
C ILE A 51 -3.69 6.47 -2.46
N LEU A 52 -4.27 7.29 -3.34
CA LEU A 52 -4.13 7.10 -4.79
C LEU A 52 -2.66 7.19 -5.24
N ALA A 53 -1.93 8.19 -4.76
CA ALA A 53 -0.51 8.33 -5.07
C ALA A 53 0.31 7.13 -4.57
N SER A 54 0.05 6.66 -3.33
CA SER A 54 0.74 5.48 -2.79
C SER A 54 0.43 4.20 -3.58
N ALA A 55 -0.80 4.02 -4.06
CA ALA A 55 -1.16 2.89 -4.91
C ALA A 55 -0.41 2.90 -6.25
N VAL A 56 -0.26 4.09 -6.88
CA VAL A 56 0.53 4.25 -8.11
C VAL A 56 2.01 3.96 -7.85
N ILE A 57 2.58 4.55 -6.78
CA ILE A 57 3.99 4.33 -6.40
C ILE A 57 4.23 2.84 -6.13
N PHE A 58 3.29 2.16 -5.45
CA PHE A 58 3.39 0.74 -5.18
C PHE A 58 3.37 -0.08 -6.48
N ALA A 59 2.44 0.19 -7.40
CA ALA A 59 2.34 -0.51 -8.68
C ALA A 59 3.62 -0.35 -9.52
N VAL A 60 4.12 0.89 -9.62
CA VAL A 60 5.39 1.20 -10.32
C VAL A 60 6.56 0.49 -9.65
N GLY A 61 6.67 0.53 -8.31
CA GLY A 61 7.73 -0.13 -7.56
C GLY A 61 7.70 -1.66 -7.69
N ALA A 62 6.51 -2.26 -7.75
CA ALA A 62 6.34 -3.69 -7.97
C ALA A 62 6.78 -4.11 -9.38
N ILE A 63 6.38 -3.35 -10.41
CA ILE A 63 6.82 -3.57 -11.79
C ILE A 63 8.33 -3.38 -11.89
N TRP A 64 8.87 -2.30 -11.32
CA TRP A 64 10.30 -2.03 -11.32
C TRP A 64 11.10 -3.15 -10.64
N SER A 65 10.62 -3.67 -9.50
CA SER A 65 11.23 -4.83 -8.85
C SER A 65 11.26 -6.07 -9.75
N GLY A 66 10.21 -6.32 -10.53
CA GLY A 66 10.14 -7.47 -11.46
C GLY A 66 11.03 -7.33 -12.70
N VAL A 67 11.34 -6.11 -13.16
CA VAL A 67 12.25 -5.85 -14.30
C VAL A 67 13.66 -5.50 -13.87
N ALA A 68 14.00 -5.59 -12.59
CA ALA A 68 15.34 -5.28 -12.09
C ALA A 68 16.41 -6.12 -12.81
N VAL A 69 17.46 -5.44 -13.27
CA VAL A 69 18.56 -6.04 -14.02
C VAL A 69 19.71 -6.41 -13.08
N ASP A 70 19.89 -5.61 -12.03
CA ASP A 70 20.95 -5.79 -11.07
C ASP A 70 20.44 -5.68 -9.61
N ALA A 71 21.24 -6.15 -8.64
CA ALA A 71 20.93 -6.09 -7.22
C ALA A 71 20.69 -4.65 -6.72
N TRP A 72 21.48 -3.66 -7.20
CA TRP A 72 21.30 -2.25 -6.84
C TRP A 72 19.98 -1.67 -7.34
N ASN A 73 19.57 -2.08 -8.55
CA ASN A 73 18.26 -1.72 -9.10
C ASN A 73 17.14 -2.26 -8.19
N LEU A 74 17.30 -3.49 -7.69
CA LEU A 74 16.34 -4.10 -6.78
C LEU A 74 16.31 -3.37 -5.42
N VAL A 75 17.46 -2.93 -4.89
CA VAL A 75 17.53 -2.11 -3.64
C VAL A 75 16.72 -0.82 -3.81
N LEU A 76 16.92 -0.09 -4.91
CA LEU A 76 16.20 1.16 -5.18
C LEU A 76 14.69 0.92 -5.36
N ALA A 77 14.31 -0.10 -6.12
CA ALA A 77 12.92 -0.47 -6.30
C ALA A 77 12.25 -0.84 -4.97
N ARG A 78 12.97 -1.53 -4.06
CA ARG A 78 12.52 -1.87 -2.71
C ARG A 78 12.35 -0.67 -1.81
N LEU A 79 13.29 0.28 -1.85
CA LEU A 79 13.17 1.53 -1.11
C LEU A 79 11.90 2.30 -1.55
N PHE A 80 11.70 2.39 -2.85
CA PHE A 80 10.55 3.09 -3.44
C PHE A 80 9.21 2.41 -3.10
N LEU A 81 9.17 1.08 -3.19
CA LEU A 81 8.02 0.27 -2.81
C LEU A 81 7.74 0.38 -1.31
N GLY A 82 8.79 0.40 -0.49
CA GLY A 82 8.70 0.63 0.95
C GLY A 82 8.02 1.95 1.31
N ILE A 83 8.38 3.05 0.65
CA ILE A 83 7.72 4.35 0.85
C ILE A 83 6.21 4.25 0.63
N ALA A 84 5.78 3.59 -0.43
CA ALA A 84 4.36 3.38 -0.71
C ALA A 84 3.66 2.57 0.39
N ILE A 85 4.30 1.50 0.89
CA ILE A 85 3.80 0.68 1.99
C ILE A 85 3.67 1.52 3.27
N GLY A 86 4.69 2.31 3.62
CA GLY A 86 4.68 3.15 4.82
C GLY A 86 3.57 4.20 4.78
N VAL A 87 3.38 4.86 3.64
CA VAL A 87 2.29 5.81 3.43
C VAL A 87 0.93 5.12 3.54
N SER A 88 0.74 3.99 2.87
CA SER A 88 -0.54 3.26 2.88
C SER A 88 -0.91 2.74 4.25
N SER A 89 0.06 2.22 5.00
CA SER A 89 -0.14 1.67 6.35
C SER A 89 -0.68 2.71 7.34
N PHE A 90 -0.39 3.98 7.13
CA PHE A 90 -0.93 5.08 7.92
C PHE A 90 -2.20 5.68 7.31
N ALA A 91 -2.19 5.99 6.01
CA ALA A 91 -3.26 6.72 5.35
C ALA A 91 -4.56 5.92 5.23
N VAL A 92 -4.48 4.60 4.98
CA VAL A 92 -5.68 3.75 4.77
C VAL A 92 -6.50 3.59 6.05
N PRO A 93 -5.94 3.17 7.21
CA PRO A 93 -6.73 3.07 8.43
C PRO A 93 -7.23 4.44 8.91
N LEU A 94 -6.48 5.53 8.70
CA LEU A 94 -6.93 6.88 8.98
C LEU A 94 -8.16 7.25 8.12
N TYR A 95 -8.11 6.97 6.83
CA TYR A 95 -9.22 7.20 5.91
C TYR A 95 -10.46 6.41 6.33
N ILE A 96 -10.30 5.12 6.65
CA ILE A 96 -11.40 4.25 7.13
C ILE A 96 -12.01 4.82 8.43
N ALA A 97 -11.17 5.23 9.37
CA ALA A 97 -11.62 5.79 10.64
C ALA A 97 -12.39 7.12 10.49
N GLU A 98 -12.00 7.96 9.51
CA GLU A 98 -12.64 9.26 9.28
C GLU A 98 -13.93 9.18 8.44
N ILE A 99 -14.06 8.18 7.54
CA ILE A 99 -15.23 8.05 6.67
C ILE A 99 -16.31 7.14 7.25
N SER A 100 -15.95 6.30 8.22
CA SER A 100 -16.88 5.31 8.79
C SER A 100 -17.80 5.89 9.84
N PRO A 101 -19.10 5.54 9.84
CA PRO A 101 -20.02 5.83 10.93
C PRO A 101 -19.50 5.28 12.27
N ALA A 102 -19.76 5.99 13.37
CA ALA A 102 -19.25 5.61 14.69
C ALA A 102 -19.60 4.17 15.10
N LYS A 103 -20.78 3.68 14.72
CA LYS A 103 -21.29 2.33 15.05
C LYS A 103 -20.46 1.19 14.47
N VAL A 104 -19.87 1.38 13.27
CA VAL A 104 -19.15 0.32 12.52
C VAL A 104 -17.66 0.60 12.35
N ARG A 105 -17.17 1.75 12.83
CA ARG A 105 -15.78 2.18 12.68
C ARG A 105 -14.78 1.14 13.18
N GLY A 106 -14.98 0.61 14.38
CA GLY A 106 -14.11 -0.42 14.97
C GLY A 106 -14.06 -1.68 14.10
N MET A 107 -15.22 -2.14 13.63
CA MET A 107 -15.32 -3.30 12.74
C MET A 107 -14.54 -3.07 11.42
N LEU A 108 -14.72 -1.93 10.77
CA LEU A 108 -14.06 -1.64 9.50
C LEU A 108 -12.54 -1.50 9.65
N VAL A 109 -12.06 -0.91 10.75
CA VAL A 109 -10.62 -0.87 11.05
C VAL A 109 -10.07 -2.28 11.33
N SER A 110 -10.83 -3.14 12.02
CA SER A 110 -10.42 -4.54 12.22
C SER A 110 -10.42 -5.34 10.91
N MET A 111 -11.35 -5.06 9.99
CA MET A 111 -11.34 -5.65 8.65
C MET A 111 -10.11 -5.26 7.83
N PHE A 112 -9.58 -4.04 8.01
CA PHE A 112 -8.30 -3.66 7.41
C PHE A 112 -7.18 -4.61 7.86
N GLN A 113 -7.07 -4.90 9.16
CA GLN A 113 -6.06 -5.82 9.68
C GLN A 113 -6.27 -7.25 9.17
N LEU A 114 -7.51 -7.70 9.05
CA LEU A 114 -7.83 -9.00 8.45
C LEU A 114 -7.38 -9.07 6.99
N MET A 115 -7.61 -8.01 6.20
CA MET A 115 -7.17 -7.94 4.81
C MET A 115 -5.64 -7.96 4.67
N VAL A 116 -4.91 -7.35 5.61
CA VAL A 116 -3.44 -7.45 5.67
C VAL A 116 -3.00 -8.90 5.86
N THR A 117 -3.63 -9.63 6.79
CA THR A 117 -3.32 -11.05 7.05
C THR A 117 -3.65 -11.94 5.83
N ILE A 118 -4.80 -11.71 5.19
CA ILE A 118 -5.16 -12.40 3.95
C ILE A 118 -4.14 -12.10 2.84
N GLY A 119 -3.71 -10.84 2.71
CA GLY A 119 -2.68 -10.43 1.75
C GLY A 119 -1.35 -11.15 1.96
N VAL A 120 -0.94 -11.35 3.21
CA VAL A 120 0.25 -12.14 3.56
C VAL A 120 0.08 -13.59 3.12
N LEU A 121 -1.07 -14.22 3.41
CA LEU A 121 -1.36 -15.60 2.99
C LEU A 121 -1.33 -15.74 1.46
N VAL A 122 -2.02 -14.85 0.74
CA VAL A 122 -2.03 -14.85 -0.73
C VAL A 122 -0.61 -14.68 -1.29
N SER A 123 0.22 -13.85 -0.66
CA SER A 123 1.62 -13.66 -1.04
C SER A 123 2.42 -14.97 -0.92
N TYR A 124 2.27 -15.72 0.18
CA TYR A 124 2.94 -17.01 0.34
C TYR A 124 2.46 -18.06 -0.66
N LEU A 125 1.14 -18.11 -0.92
CA LEU A 125 0.59 -19.02 -1.93
C LEU A 125 1.08 -18.67 -3.34
N SER A 126 1.20 -17.38 -3.65
CA SER A 126 1.77 -16.92 -4.90
C SER A 126 3.25 -17.30 -5.04
N ASP A 127 4.04 -17.12 -3.98
CA ASP A 127 5.44 -17.51 -3.98
C ASP A 127 5.58 -19.04 -4.22
N LEU A 128 4.73 -19.85 -3.58
CA LEU A 128 4.72 -21.30 -3.77
C LEU A 128 4.32 -21.71 -5.19
N TYR A 129 3.34 -21.00 -5.79
CA TYR A 129 2.85 -21.32 -7.13
C TYR A 129 3.87 -21.00 -8.23
N PHE A 130 4.62 -19.90 -8.07
CA PHE A 130 5.63 -19.47 -9.03
C PHE A 130 7.03 -20.03 -8.74
N ALA A 131 7.24 -20.72 -7.61
CA ALA A 131 8.51 -21.35 -7.29
C ALA A 131 8.78 -22.50 -8.25
N ASP A 132 9.69 -22.29 -9.19
CA ASP A 132 10.20 -23.33 -10.10
C ASP A 132 11.72 -23.38 -9.97
N GLU A 133 12.25 -24.49 -9.48
CA GLU A 133 13.70 -24.67 -9.29
C GLU A 133 14.48 -24.70 -10.63
N GLY A 134 13.79 -24.93 -11.74
CA GLY A 134 14.36 -24.96 -13.09
C GLY A 134 14.52 -23.60 -13.76
N ASP A 135 13.78 -22.60 -13.29
CA ASP A 135 13.80 -21.23 -13.87
C ASP A 135 14.34 -20.21 -12.87
N MET A 136 15.53 -19.67 -13.14
CA MET A 136 16.15 -18.62 -12.32
C MET A 136 15.34 -17.31 -12.32
N SER A 137 14.49 -17.08 -13.31
CA SER A 137 13.68 -15.87 -13.44
C SER A 137 12.30 -15.96 -12.76
N CYS A 138 11.98 -17.07 -12.10
CA CYS A 138 10.66 -17.30 -11.47
C CYS A 138 10.30 -16.31 -10.34
N TRP A 139 11.27 -15.56 -9.82
CA TRP A 139 11.04 -14.50 -8.84
C TRP A 139 10.37 -13.24 -9.42
N ARG A 140 10.51 -13.00 -10.72
CA ARG A 140 9.93 -11.81 -11.39
C ARG A 140 8.40 -11.80 -11.37
N PRO A 141 7.68 -12.88 -11.77
CA PRO A 141 6.23 -12.92 -11.67
C PRO A 141 5.72 -12.80 -10.24
N MET A 142 6.47 -13.26 -9.22
CA MET A 142 6.09 -13.08 -7.81
C MET A 142 5.89 -11.60 -7.44
N PHE A 143 6.71 -10.70 -8.00
CA PHE A 143 6.54 -9.25 -7.78
C PHE A 143 5.38 -8.65 -8.56
N TYR A 144 5.11 -9.14 -9.78
CA TYR A 144 3.98 -8.65 -10.57
C TYR A 144 2.62 -8.94 -9.95
N VAL A 145 2.48 -10.02 -9.18
CA VAL A 145 1.24 -10.30 -8.43
C VAL A 145 0.86 -9.14 -7.51
N GLY A 146 1.83 -8.42 -6.94
CA GLY A 146 1.59 -7.24 -6.12
C GLY A 146 0.91 -6.08 -6.85
N VAL A 147 0.97 -6.03 -8.19
CA VAL A 147 0.31 -4.99 -9.00
C VAL A 147 -1.22 -5.15 -8.95
N ILE A 148 -1.72 -6.38 -8.86
CA ILE A 148 -3.16 -6.67 -8.87
C ILE A 148 -3.89 -5.94 -7.73
N PRO A 149 -3.53 -6.13 -6.45
CA PRO A 149 -4.19 -5.42 -5.34
C PRO A 149 -3.98 -3.90 -5.41
N ALA A 150 -2.85 -3.42 -5.93
CA ALA A 150 -2.63 -1.98 -6.13
C ALA A 150 -3.61 -1.39 -7.16
N CYS A 151 -3.85 -2.08 -8.27
CA CYS A 151 -4.84 -1.68 -9.27
C CYS A 151 -6.27 -1.70 -8.70
N ILE A 152 -6.62 -2.72 -7.92
CA ILE A 152 -7.93 -2.80 -7.25
C ILE A 152 -8.12 -1.63 -6.29
N LEU A 153 -7.11 -1.31 -5.47
CA LEU A 153 -7.13 -0.17 -4.57
C LEU A 153 -7.26 1.15 -5.34
N LEU A 154 -6.53 1.31 -6.43
CA LEU A 154 -6.54 2.51 -7.26
C LEU A 154 -7.92 2.72 -7.87
N VAL A 155 -8.51 1.70 -8.49
CA VAL A 155 -9.86 1.77 -9.06
C VAL A 155 -10.90 2.04 -7.97
N GLY A 156 -10.85 1.32 -6.84
CA GLY A 156 -11.78 1.52 -5.73
C GLY A 156 -11.73 2.95 -5.18
N MET A 157 -10.52 3.49 -4.99
CA MET A 157 -10.34 4.85 -4.45
C MET A 157 -10.76 5.96 -5.40
N ILE A 158 -10.80 5.73 -6.72
CA ILE A 158 -11.33 6.73 -7.67
C ILE A 158 -12.80 7.04 -7.36
N PHE A 159 -13.59 6.02 -7.04
CA PHE A 159 -15.02 6.17 -6.75
C PHE A 159 -15.33 6.64 -5.32
N MET A 160 -14.37 6.57 -4.40
CA MET A 160 -14.54 6.99 -3.02
C MET A 160 -14.44 8.52 -2.88
N PRO A 161 -15.25 9.15 -2.00
CA PRO A 161 -15.14 10.58 -1.72
C PRO A 161 -13.91 10.90 -0.85
N GLU A 162 -13.56 12.18 -0.72
CA GLU A 162 -12.60 12.64 0.29
C GLU A 162 -13.23 12.62 1.69
N THR A 163 -12.41 12.60 2.76
CA THR A 163 -12.95 12.52 4.12
C THR A 163 -13.63 13.83 4.54
N PRO A 164 -14.80 13.75 5.23
CA PRO A 164 -15.51 14.94 5.71
C PRO A 164 -14.64 15.82 6.61
N ARG A 165 -13.83 15.19 7.47
CA ARG A 165 -12.94 15.88 8.40
C ARG A 165 -11.91 16.75 7.70
N TRP A 166 -11.29 16.24 6.63
CA TRP A 166 -10.34 17.01 5.84
C TRP A 166 -11.01 18.13 5.05
N LEU A 167 -12.20 17.88 4.48
CA LEU A 167 -12.96 18.92 3.78
C LEU A 167 -13.32 20.10 4.71
N MET A 168 -13.73 19.80 5.95
CA MET A 168 -13.98 20.81 6.97
C MET A 168 -12.75 21.65 7.28
N SER A 169 -11.58 21.02 7.48
CA SER A 169 -10.31 21.72 7.74
C SER A 169 -9.84 22.62 6.59
N LYS A 170 -10.34 22.38 5.36
CA LYS A 170 -10.07 23.20 4.17
C LYS A 170 -11.16 24.22 3.85
N GLY A 171 -12.16 24.38 4.73
CA GLY A 171 -13.26 25.33 4.54
C GLY A 171 -14.32 24.90 3.51
N ARG A 172 -14.27 23.63 3.03
CA ARG A 172 -15.22 23.08 2.04
C ARG A 172 -16.46 22.48 2.74
N HIS A 173 -17.13 23.30 3.53
CA HIS A 173 -18.23 22.88 4.41
C HIS A 173 -19.40 22.24 3.64
N SER A 174 -19.80 22.79 2.49
CA SER A 174 -20.92 22.27 1.68
C SER A 174 -20.70 20.85 1.19
N GLU A 175 -19.47 20.52 0.80
CA GLU A 175 -19.11 19.17 0.36
C GLU A 175 -19.04 18.19 1.53
N SER A 176 -18.47 18.63 2.66
CA SER A 176 -18.41 17.84 3.87
C SER A 176 -19.81 17.42 4.33
N ILE A 177 -20.75 18.37 4.43
CA ILE A 177 -22.14 18.09 4.81
C ILE A 177 -22.82 17.12 3.83
N ARG A 178 -22.55 17.27 2.50
CA ARG A 178 -23.11 16.35 1.50
C ARG A 178 -22.63 14.91 1.72
N ILE A 179 -21.35 14.73 2.06
CA ILE A 179 -20.77 13.39 2.30
C ILE A 179 -21.30 12.83 3.62
N LEU A 180 -21.36 13.63 4.70
CA LEU A 180 -21.94 13.22 5.99
C LEU A 180 -23.38 12.74 5.84
N LYS A 181 -24.22 13.49 5.13
CA LYS A 181 -25.61 13.08 4.85
C LYS A 181 -25.69 11.75 4.10
N ARG A 182 -24.72 11.46 3.22
CA ARG A 182 -24.67 10.19 2.48
C ARG A 182 -24.24 9.01 3.35
N ILE A 183 -23.42 9.26 4.36
CA ILE A 183 -22.82 8.23 5.24
C ILE A 183 -23.73 7.95 6.45
N GLU A 184 -24.24 8.97 7.11
CA GLU A 184 -25.00 8.86 8.37
C GLU A 184 -26.53 8.96 8.22
N GLY A 185 -27.00 9.34 7.03
CA GLY A 185 -28.42 9.64 6.80
C GLY A 185 -28.80 11.07 7.19
N GLU A 186 -29.95 11.56 6.66
CA GLU A 186 -30.36 12.98 6.79
C GLU A 186 -30.63 13.45 8.23
N LYS A 187 -30.88 12.53 9.17
CA LYS A 187 -31.28 12.88 10.55
C LYS A 187 -30.12 13.19 11.50
N GLN A 188 -28.91 12.63 11.26
CA GLN A 188 -27.74 12.81 12.14
C GLN A 188 -26.73 13.86 11.66
N ALA A 189 -26.95 14.41 10.49
CA ALA A 189 -26.04 15.41 9.91
C ALA A 189 -26.36 16.87 10.32
N LYS A 190 -27.33 17.08 11.24
CA LYS A 190 -27.76 18.41 11.69
C LYS A 190 -27.37 18.74 13.14
N ASP A 191 -26.88 17.76 13.89
CA ASP A 191 -26.30 17.90 15.23
C ASP A 191 -24.75 17.93 15.12
#